data_283c2198ad722c322a82f737b2cc66be
#
_entry.id   283c2198ad722c322a82f737b2cc66be
#
_cell.length_a   1.000
_cell.length_b   1.000
_cell.length_c   1.000
_cell.angle_alpha   90.00
_cell.angle_beta   90.00
_cell.angle_gamma   90.00
#
_symmetry.space_group_name_H-M   'P 1'
#
loop_
_entity.id
_entity.type
_entity.pdbx_description
1 polymer ?
#
loop_
_entity_poly.entity_id
_entity_poly.type
_entity_poly.pdbx_seq_one_letter_code
_entity_poly.pdbx_strand_id
1 'polypeptide(L)'
;MKIFNRKLKITSFALLTLCMAFVMTACAENSSQSEKSQPAEQTTVQPTTMSAEEINDRKLDKFISDMTLEEKVGQMFFVRCPDEDAVQQVSEYNIGGYILFGRDFDGKTKDEVVDDIHSYQNEADIPLLIGVDEEGGTVVRVSSNPNLRETPFLSPKDTYADGGWDAVKQDAEEKADLLLSLGINVNLAPVCDMTSDEYGFMYDRSRSEEHTSE
;
A
#
# COMPACT_ATOMS: atom_id res chain seq x y z
N MET A 1 18.77 11.97 36.08
CA MET A 1 18.66 13.42 36.23
C MET A 1 17.62 13.93 35.26
N LYS A 2 16.45 14.36 35.78
CA LYS A 2 15.32 15.16 35.23
C LYS A 2 14.72 14.79 33.85
N ILE A 3 13.68 14.07 33.88
CA ILE A 3 12.25 14.13 33.56
C ILE A 3 11.84 15.49 32.95
N PHE A 4 11.27 15.49 31.74
CA PHE A 4 10.38 16.54 31.28
C PHE A 4 9.10 15.97 30.68
N ASN A 5 8.09 15.88 31.56
CA ASN A 5 6.71 15.64 31.24
C ASN A 5 6.08 16.93 30.69
N ARG A 6 5.42 16.88 29.54
CA ARG A 6 4.52 17.94 29.11
C ARG A 6 3.17 17.34 28.73
N LYS A 7 2.25 17.36 29.71
CA LYS A 7 0.82 17.14 29.50
C LYS A 7 0.25 18.40 28.81
N LEU A 8 -0.36 18.24 27.66
CA LEU A 8 -1.19 19.26 27.05
C LEU A 8 -2.65 19.04 27.46
N LYS A 9 -3.20 20.00 28.19
CA LYS A 9 -4.60 20.03 28.63
C LYS A 9 -5.48 20.52 27.47
N ILE A 10 -6.47 19.69 27.12
CA ILE A 10 -7.60 20.09 26.29
C ILE A 10 -8.64 20.70 27.21
N THR A 11 -8.92 22.00 27.05
CA THR A 11 -10.05 22.67 27.71
C THR A 11 -11.22 22.72 26.74
N SER A 12 -12.28 22.09 27.19
CA SER A 12 -13.64 22.14 26.72
C SER A 12 -14.17 23.59 26.76
N PHE A 13 -14.84 24.04 25.69
CA PHE A 13 -15.79 25.13 25.78
C PHE A 13 -17.09 24.73 25.10
N ALA A 14 -18.07 24.63 25.94
CA ALA A 14 -19.44 24.29 25.61
C ALA A 14 -20.29 25.55 25.50
N LEU A 15 -21.29 25.47 24.67
CA LEU A 15 -22.63 26.02 24.87
C LEU A 15 -22.85 27.52 24.63
N LEU A 16 -23.63 27.89 23.69
CA LEU A 16 -24.88 28.62 23.97
C LEU A 16 -25.83 28.62 22.75
N THR A 17 -26.93 28.11 23.00
CA THR A 17 -28.29 28.10 22.45
C THR A 17 -28.90 29.47 22.14
N LEU A 18 -29.94 29.37 21.28
CA LEU A 18 -31.26 30.08 21.38
C LEU A 18 -31.48 31.23 20.39
N CYS A 19 -32.44 31.26 19.58
CA CYS A 19 -33.87 31.47 19.56
C CYS A 19 -34.40 31.74 18.16
N MET A 20 -35.38 31.02 17.78
CA MET A 20 -36.67 31.35 17.18
C MET A 20 -37.00 32.81 16.88
N ALA A 21 -37.52 33.05 15.67
CA ALA A 21 -38.79 33.78 15.53
C ALA A 21 -39.43 33.49 14.16
N PHE A 22 -40.60 32.92 14.22
CA PHE A 22 -41.66 32.78 13.22
C PHE A 22 -42.24 34.15 12.87
N VAL A 23 -42.44 34.44 11.59
CA VAL A 23 -43.57 35.31 11.17
C VAL A 23 -44.08 34.77 9.83
N MET A 24 -45.27 34.20 9.87
CA MET A 24 -46.18 34.04 8.76
C MET A 24 -46.91 35.36 8.53
N THR A 25 -47.05 35.76 7.29
CA THR A 25 -48.23 36.54 6.88
C THR A 25 -48.53 36.29 5.42
N ALA A 26 -49.78 35.98 5.17
CA ALA A 26 -50.37 35.55 3.91
C ALA A 26 -50.96 36.71 3.10
N CYS A 27 -51.15 36.46 1.81
CA CYS A 27 -52.15 36.94 0.85
C CYS A 27 -52.13 38.42 0.43
N ALA A 28 -52.02 38.64 -0.87
CA ALA A 28 -53.12 39.10 -1.74
C ALA A 28 -52.67 39.19 -3.21
N GLU A 29 -53.48 38.69 -4.08
CA GLU A 29 -53.45 38.78 -5.55
C GLU A 29 -53.43 40.24 -6.02
N ASN A 30 -52.68 40.55 -7.08
CA ASN A 30 -53.30 41.28 -8.21
C ASN A 30 -52.46 41.21 -9.49
N SER A 31 -53.13 40.94 -10.55
CA SER A 31 -52.69 40.84 -11.93
C SER A 31 -52.24 42.20 -12.49
N SER A 32 -51.11 42.23 -13.20
CA SER A 32 -50.89 43.12 -14.35
C SER A 32 -49.69 42.63 -15.18
N GLN A 33 -49.95 42.26 -16.42
CA GLN A 33 -48.95 41.98 -17.44
C GLN A 33 -48.09 43.22 -17.73
N SER A 34 -46.80 43.06 -17.70
CA SER A 34 -45.89 43.97 -18.37
C SER A 34 -44.65 43.13 -18.80
N GLU A 35 -44.54 42.98 -20.10
CA GLU A 35 -43.32 42.45 -20.74
C GLU A 35 -42.10 43.26 -20.28
N LYS A 36 -41.19 42.62 -19.62
CA LYS A 36 -39.81 43.14 -19.40
C LYS A 36 -38.79 42.06 -19.85
N SER A 37 -38.06 42.48 -20.84
CA SER A 37 -36.82 41.87 -21.31
C SER A 37 -36.02 41.19 -20.20
N GLN A 38 -35.75 39.87 -20.35
CA GLN A 38 -34.80 39.14 -19.51
C GLN A 38 -33.41 39.71 -19.68
N PRO A 39 -32.73 40.04 -18.57
CA PRO A 39 -31.28 40.23 -18.60
C PRO A 39 -30.63 38.89 -18.83
N ALA A 40 -29.69 38.83 -19.76
CA ALA A 40 -28.83 37.65 -19.99
C ALA A 40 -28.19 37.24 -18.65
N GLU A 41 -28.48 36.00 -18.27
CA GLU A 41 -27.86 35.36 -17.11
C GLU A 41 -26.37 35.19 -17.43
N GLN A 42 -25.55 36.08 -16.89
CA GLN A 42 -24.10 35.90 -16.86
C GLN A 42 -23.81 34.67 -16.00
N THR A 43 -23.61 33.52 -16.64
CA THR A 43 -23.05 32.33 -16.00
C THR A 43 -21.64 32.69 -15.52
N THR A 44 -21.53 33.08 -14.29
CA THR A 44 -20.24 33.23 -13.60
C THR A 44 -19.67 31.82 -13.45
N VAL A 45 -18.79 31.45 -14.37
CA VAL A 45 -17.99 30.22 -14.22
C VAL A 45 -17.08 30.45 -13.01
N GLN A 46 -17.48 29.93 -11.87
CA GLN A 46 -16.58 29.86 -10.71
C GLN A 46 -15.39 29.00 -11.12
N PRO A 47 -14.15 29.41 -10.85
CA PRO A 47 -13.00 28.54 -11.09
C PRO A 47 -13.14 27.31 -10.22
N THR A 48 -13.39 26.16 -10.83
CA THR A 48 -13.44 24.88 -10.14
C THR A 48 -12.03 24.59 -9.63
N THR A 49 -11.84 24.72 -8.33
CA THR A 49 -10.58 24.31 -7.70
C THR A 49 -10.48 22.81 -7.84
N MET A 50 -9.44 22.34 -8.51
CA MET A 50 -9.18 20.91 -8.69
C MET A 50 -8.99 20.23 -7.34
N SER A 51 -9.50 19.03 -7.19
CA SER A 51 -9.24 18.15 -6.03
C SER A 51 -7.76 17.75 -5.98
N ALA A 52 -7.30 17.30 -4.82
CA ALA A 52 -5.93 16.78 -4.67
C ALA A 52 -5.71 15.53 -5.55
N GLU A 53 -6.74 14.71 -5.75
CA GLU A 53 -6.73 13.54 -6.61
C GLU A 53 -6.53 13.95 -8.08
N GLU A 54 -7.34 14.87 -8.61
CA GLU A 54 -7.18 15.38 -9.97
C GLU A 54 -5.82 16.03 -10.24
N ILE A 55 -5.23 16.67 -9.22
CA ILE A 55 -3.86 17.24 -9.32
C ILE A 55 -2.83 16.12 -9.40
N ASN A 56 -2.98 15.06 -8.60
CA ASN A 56 -2.06 13.93 -8.62
C ASN A 56 -2.16 13.15 -9.93
N ASP A 57 -3.37 12.89 -10.43
CA ASP A 57 -3.59 12.21 -11.70
C ASP A 57 -2.92 12.97 -12.85
N ARG A 58 -3.09 14.30 -12.92
CA ARG A 58 -2.43 15.11 -13.94
C ARG A 58 -0.90 15.09 -13.85
N LYS A 59 -0.35 15.04 -12.63
CA LYS A 59 1.10 14.93 -12.43
C LYS A 59 1.60 13.58 -12.91
N LEU A 60 0.86 12.51 -12.59
CA LEU A 60 1.17 11.14 -13.03
C LEU A 60 1.07 11.02 -14.55
N ASP A 61 -0.01 11.51 -15.16
CA ASP A 61 -0.18 11.51 -16.62
C ASP A 61 0.97 12.24 -17.31
N LYS A 62 1.34 13.42 -16.77
CA LYS A 62 2.47 14.17 -17.31
C LYS A 62 3.78 13.38 -17.18
N PHE A 63 4.05 12.81 -16.02
CA PHE A 63 5.24 12.01 -15.76
C PHE A 63 5.33 10.84 -16.76
N ILE A 64 4.25 10.07 -16.90
CA ILE A 64 4.17 8.95 -17.84
C ILE A 64 4.32 9.45 -19.30
N SER A 65 3.77 10.60 -19.66
CA SER A 65 3.88 11.13 -21.02
C SER A 65 5.30 11.52 -21.37
N ASP A 66 6.08 11.99 -20.41
CA ASP A 66 7.46 12.42 -20.59
C ASP A 66 8.45 11.23 -20.68
N MET A 67 8.07 10.03 -20.24
CA MET A 67 8.88 8.81 -20.33
C MET A 67 9.05 8.36 -21.79
N THR A 68 10.24 7.84 -22.11
CA THR A 68 10.52 7.12 -23.36
C THR A 68 9.75 5.79 -23.43
N LEU A 69 9.72 5.17 -24.61
CA LEU A 69 9.09 3.86 -24.77
C LEU A 69 9.85 2.78 -23.99
N GLU A 70 11.18 2.85 -23.99
CA GLU A 70 12.07 1.95 -23.28
C GLU A 70 11.83 2.01 -21.76
N GLU A 71 11.75 3.20 -21.20
CA GLU A 71 11.43 3.39 -19.77
C GLU A 71 10.03 2.85 -19.42
N LYS A 72 9.01 3.14 -20.25
CA LYS A 72 7.66 2.59 -20.05
C LYS A 72 7.63 1.08 -20.06
N VAL A 73 8.33 0.48 -21.03
CA VAL A 73 8.41 -0.98 -21.15
C VAL A 73 9.16 -1.57 -19.96
N GLY A 74 10.31 -1.00 -19.59
CA GLY A 74 11.10 -1.43 -18.43
C GLY A 74 10.28 -1.45 -17.14
N GLN A 75 9.51 -0.39 -16.88
CA GLN A 75 8.65 -0.28 -15.69
C GLN A 75 7.54 -1.33 -15.60
N MET A 76 7.21 -2.00 -16.70
CA MET A 76 6.24 -3.11 -16.69
C MET A 76 6.84 -4.43 -16.19
N PHE A 77 8.16 -4.50 -15.99
CA PHE A 77 8.84 -5.72 -15.56
C PHE A 77 9.16 -5.70 -14.08
N PHE A 78 8.64 -6.70 -13.38
CA PHE A 78 8.98 -7.07 -12.01
C PHE A 78 9.69 -8.42 -12.10
N VAL A 79 11.01 -8.41 -12.06
CA VAL A 79 11.84 -9.54 -12.46
C VAL A 79 12.59 -10.14 -11.30
N ARG A 80 12.99 -11.41 -11.43
CA ARG A 80 13.89 -12.03 -10.45
C ARG A 80 15.22 -11.26 -10.42
N CYS A 81 15.70 -10.94 -9.21
CA CYS A 81 17.00 -10.35 -9.02
C CYS A 81 18.09 -11.27 -9.63
N PRO A 82 18.95 -10.77 -10.53
CA PRO A 82 20.00 -11.57 -11.14
C PRO A 82 21.12 -11.88 -10.15
N ASP A 83 21.94 -12.89 -10.46
CA ASP A 83 23.09 -13.28 -9.62
C ASP A 83 24.25 -12.28 -9.75
N GLU A 84 24.37 -11.66 -10.92
CA GLU A 84 25.46 -10.73 -11.26
C GLU A 84 24.87 -9.46 -11.86
N ASP A 85 25.57 -8.34 -11.69
CA ASP A 85 25.24 -7.04 -12.27
C ASP A 85 23.85 -6.47 -11.89
N ALA A 86 23.27 -6.91 -10.74
CA ALA A 86 21.93 -6.50 -10.31
C ALA A 86 21.77 -4.98 -10.25
N VAL A 87 22.76 -4.25 -9.74
CA VAL A 87 22.72 -2.78 -9.68
C VAL A 87 22.71 -2.19 -11.07
N GLN A 88 23.63 -2.61 -11.96
CA GLN A 88 23.74 -2.08 -13.32
C GLN A 88 22.47 -2.35 -14.16
N GLN A 89 21.86 -3.52 -14.02
CA GLN A 89 20.65 -3.89 -14.77
C GLN A 89 19.43 -3.03 -14.44
N VAL A 90 19.39 -2.39 -13.27
CA VAL A 90 18.32 -1.47 -12.90
C VAL A 90 18.22 -0.33 -13.91
N SER A 91 19.33 0.40 -14.13
CA SER A 91 19.37 1.53 -15.05
C SER A 91 19.46 1.09 -16.51
N GLU A 92 20.14 -0.03 -16.83
CA GLU A 92 20.26 -0.55 -18.19
C GLU A 92 18.90 -0.88 -18.81
N TYR A 93 18.00 -1.49 -18.01
CA TYR A 93 16.68 -1.94 -18.49
C TYR A 93 15.51 -1.10 -17.97
N ASN A 94 15.75 -0.11 -17.09
CA ASN A 94 14.71 0.72 -16.48
C ASN A 94 13.61 -0.11 -15.81
N ILE A 95 13.95 -1.20 -15.13
CA ILE A 95 13.00 -2.18 -14.58
C ILE A 95 12.10 -1.58 -13.51
N GLY A 96 10.86 -2.11 -13.39
CA GLY A 96 9.90 -1.70 -12.37
C GLY A 96 10.19 -2.29 -10.98
N GLY A 97 10.96 -3.37 -10.89
CA GLY A 97 11.32 -3.96 -9.61
C GLY A 97 12.02 -5.30 -9.67
N TYR A 98 12.50 -5.73 -8.49
CA TYR A 98 13.12 -7.02 -8.26
C TYR A 98 12.29 -7.91 -7.33
N ILE A 99 12.18 -9.19 -7.67
CA ILE A 99 11.73 -10.27 -6.77
C ILE A 99 12.99 -10.95 -6.22
N LEU A 100 13.16 -10.89 -4.90
CA LEU A 100 14.26 -11.50 -4.17
C LEU A 100 13.90 -12.95 -3.76
N PHE A 101 14.88 -13.82 -3.78
CA PHE A 101 14.76 -15.24 -3.42
C PHE A 101 15.66 -15.57 -2.24
N GLY A 102 15.56 -16.79 -1.68
CA GLY A 102 16.34 -17.22 -0.52
C GLY A 102 17.84 -16.94 -0.65
N ARG A 103 18.41 -17.17 -1.84
CA ARG A 103 19.84 -16.92 -2.12
C ARG A 103 20.26 -15.46 -1.91
N ASP A 104 19.32 -14.52 -2.08
CA ASP A 104 19.61 -13.10 -1.91
C ASP A 104 19.73 -12.70 -0.43
N PHE A 105 19.31 -13.61 0.46
CA PHE A 105 19.35 -13.46 1.92
C PHE A 105 20.34 -14.41 2.60
N ASP A 106 20.80 -15.47 1.94
CA ASP A 106 21.57 -16.56 2.54
C ASP A 106 22.82 -16.05 3.26
N GLY A 107 22.86 -16.27 4.58
CA GLY A 107 23.98 -15.93 5.46
C GLY A 107 24.17 -14.44 5.74
N LYS A 108 23.40 -13.57 5.09
CA LYS A 108 23.51 -12.12 5.25
C LYS A 108 22.96 -11.64 6.60
N THR A 109 23.56 -10.59 7.10
CA THR A 109 23.00 -9.78 8.19
C THR A 109 21.91 -8.84 7.67
N LYS A 110 21.17 -8.24 8.60
CA LYS A 110 20.15 -7.23 8.26
C LYS A 110 20.75 -6.04 7.51
N ASP A 111 21.90 -5.54 7.98
CA ASP A 111 22.55 -4.36 7.38
C ASP A 111 22.99 -4.66 5.94
N GLU A 112 23.54 -5.86 5.67
CA GLU A 112 23.93 -6.27 4.32
C GLU A 112 22.75 -6.35 3.36
N VAL A 113 21.60 -6.86 3.81
CA VAL A 113 20.38 -6.90 2.98
C VAL A 113 19.85 -5.48 2.69
N VAL A 114 19.85 -4.62 3.71
CA VAL A 114 19.44 -3.21 3.57
C VAL A 114 20.36 -2.46 2.60
N ASP A 115 21.68 -2.67 2.71
CA ASP A 115 22.67 -2.04 1.83
C ASP A 115 22.51 -2.50 0.36
N ASP A 116 22.25 -3.79 0.12
CA ASP A 116 21.97 -4.30 -1.21
C ASP A 116 20.72 -3.63 -1.81
N ILE A 117 19.61 -3.62 -1.07
CA ILE A 117 18.35 -3.01 -1.53
C ILE A 117 18.52 -1.50 -1.76
N HIS A 118 19.25 -0.81 -0.89
CA HIS A 118 19.59 0.59 -1.08
C HIS A 118 20.40 0.81 -2.36
N SER A 119 21.33 -0.11 -2.68
CA SER A 119 22.12 0.01 -3.91
C SER A 119 21.23 -0.07 -5.17
N TYR A 120 20.23 -0.95 -5.18
CA TYR A 120 19.26 -1.03 -6.27
C TYR A 120 18.39 0.23 -6.35
N GLN A 121 17.87 0.70 -5.22
CA GLN A 121 17.02 1.90 -5.16
C GLN A 121 17.78 3.18 -5.58
N ASN A 122 19.06 3.28 -5.23
CA ASN A 122 19.88 4.45 -5.59
C ASN A 122 20.22 4.51 -7.08
N GLU A 123 20.26 3.37 -7.77
CA GLU A 123 20.50 3.30 -9.21
C GLU A 123 19.22 3.58 -10.02
N ALA A 124 18.06 3.46 -9.42
CA ALA A 124 16.77 3.60 -10.08
C ALA A 124 16.33 5.07 -10.17
N ASP A 125 15.92 5.52 -11.35
CA ASP A 125 15.27 6.83 -11.54
C ASP A 125 13.85 6.86 -10.96
N ILE A 126 13.16 5.73 -11.00
CA ILE A 126 11.85 5.51 -10.41
C ILE A 126 11.99 4.46 -9.31
N PRO A 127 11.52 4.73 -8.07
CA PRO A 127 11.65 3.78 -6.97
C PRO A 127 11.13 2.38 -7.32
N LEU A 128 11.97 1.37 -7.08
CA LEU A 128 11.67 -0.02 -7.42
C LEU A 128 10.63 -0.64 -6.49
N LEU A 129 9.82 -1.52 -7.06
CA LEU A 129 9.14 -2.55 -6.29
C LEU A 129 10.18 -3.61 -5.88
N ILE A 130 10.34 -3.84 -4.59
CA ILE A 130 11.18 -4.91 -4.04
C ILE A 130 10.26 -5.94 -3.42
N GLY A 131 10.20 -7.11 -4.04
CA GLY A 131 9.28 -8.17 -3.67
C GLY A 131 9.94 -9.44 -3.19
N VAL A 132 9.16 -10.24 -2.47
CA VAL A 132 9.57 -11.54 -1.96
C VAL A 132 8.35 -12.44 -1.80
N ASP A 133 8.57 -13.77 -1.87
CA ASP A 133 7.57 -14.79 -1.53
C ASP A 133 7.74 -15.20 -0.06
N GLU A 134 7.31 -14.42 0.89
CA GLU A 134 7.32 -14.77 2.31
C GLU A 134 5.93 -15.27 2.71
N GLU A 135 5.57 -16.48 2.22
CA GLU A 135 4.27 -17.10 2.49
C GLU A 135 4.19 -17.67 3.90
N GLY A 136 5.29 -18.24 4.35
CA GLY A 136 5.38 -19.10 5.54
C GLY A 136 5.41 -20.60 5.16
N GLY A 137 5.72 -21.45 6.12
CA GLY A 137 5.82 -22.90 5.91
C GLY A 137 6.93 -23.27 4.95
N THR A 138 6.59 -23.90 3.83
CA THR A 138 7.56 -24.39 2.83
C THR A 138 8.09 -23.28 1.91
N VAL A 139 7.44 -22.12 1.89
CA VAL A 139 7.85 -20.98 1.05
C VAL A 139 8.19 -19.79 1.94
N VAL A 140 9.42 -19.77 2.38
CA VAL A 140 10.06 -18.70 3.14
C VAL A 140 11.36 -18.29 2.45
N ARG A 141 11.64 -16.99 2.42
CA ARG A 141 12.84 -16.45 1.79
C ARG A 141 13.69 -15.68 2.80
N VAL A 142 13.08 -14.76 3.49
CA VAL A 142 13.72 -13.91 4.50
C VAL A 142 13.86 -14.67 5.82
N SER A 143 12.78 -15.23 6.33
CA SER A 143 12.76 -15.91 7.63
C SER A 143 13.48 -17.26 7.65
N SER A 144 13.90 -17.78 6.48
CA SER A 144 14.79 -18.95 6.42
C SER A 144 16.21 -18.63 6.91
N ASN A 145 16.61 -17.35 6.91
CA ASN A 145 17.90 -16.90 7.43
C ASN A 145 17.81 -16.56 8.92
N PRO A 146 18.49 -17.29 9.82
CA PRO A 146 18.42 -17.05 11.27
C PRO A 146 19.02 -15.72 11.72
N ASN A 147 19.83 -15.04 10.89
CA ASN A 147 20.32 -13.69 11.16
C ASN A 147 19.22 -12.62 10.99
N LEU A 148 18.15 -12.93 10.24
CA LEU A 148 17.04 -12.01 9.97
C LEU A 148 15.84 -12.31 10.87
N ARG A 149 15.56 -13.59 11.15
CA ARG A 149 14.53 -14.06 12.07
C ARG A 149 14.96 -15.41 12.69
N GLU A 150 14.80 -15.53 14.00
CA GLU A 150 15.25 -16.71 14.74
C GLU A 150 14.63 -18.02 14.23
N THR A 151 13.35 -17.99 13.88
CA THR A 151 12.60 -19.14 13.36
C THR A 151 11.81 -18.76 12.12
N PRO A 152 11.71 -19.63 11.10
CA PRO A 152 10.85 -19.35 9.94
C PRO A 152 9.38 -19.12 10.33
N PHE A 153 8.66 -18.35 9.53
CA PHE A 153 7.23 -18.21 9.67
C PHE A 153 6.51 -19.53 9.40
N LEU A 154 5.47 -19.80 10.18
CA LEU A 154 4.61 -20.98 9.98
C LEU A 154 3.79 -20.83 8.68
N SER A 155 3.28 -21.95 8.17
CA SER A 155 2.30 -21.92 7.09
C SER A 155 1.01 -21.19 7.56
N PRO A 156 0.22 -20.60 6.66
CA PRO A 156 -1.06 -20.00 7.03
C PRO A 156 -1.99 -20.96 7.75
N LYS A 157 -1.98 -22.24 7.37
CA LYS A 157 -2.75 -23.32 8.00
C LYS A 157 -2.30 -23.58 9.43
N ASP A 158 -0.99 -23.69 9.68
CA ASP A 158 -0.44 -23.94 11.00
C ASP A 158 -0.62 -22.71 11.91
N THR A 159 -0.43 -21.51 11.38
CA THR A 159 -0.69 -20.25 12.09
C THR A 159 -2.14 -20.17 12.56
N TYR A 160 -3.10 -20.53 11.69
CA TYR A 160 -4.51 -20.53 12.07
C TYR A 160 -4.82 -21.63 13.10
N ALA A 161 -4.24 -22.82 12.98
CA ALA A 161 -4.41 -23.89 13.93
C ALA A 161 -3.87 -23.54 15.33
N ASP A 162 -2.82 -22.73 15.40
CA ASP A 162 -2.19 -22.29 16.66
C ASP A 162 -3.03 -21.26 17.42
N GLY A 163 -3.70 -20.30 16.73
CA GLY A 163 -4.44 -19.24 17.41
C GLY A 163 -5.53 -18.56 16.59
N GLY A 164 -6.05 -19.21 15.56
CA GLY A 164 -7.14 -18.67 14.74
C GLY A 164 -6.80 -17.39 14.00
N TRP A 165 -7.81 -16.56 13.74
CA TRP A 165 -7.65 -15.30 12.99
C TRP A 165 -6.77 -14.27 13.71
N ASP A 166 -6.73 -14.28 15.05
CA ASP A 166 -5.86 -13.37 15.79
C ASP A 166 -4.39 -13.70 15.57
N ALA A 167 -4.02 -14.99 15.52
CA ALA A 167 -2.67 -15.42 15.19
C ALA A 167 -2.31 -15.09 13.73
N VAL A 168 -3.24 -15.27 12.78
CA VAL A 168 -3.02 -14.92 11.37
C VAL A 168 -2.79 -13.41 11.21
N LYS A 169 -3.55 -12.59 11.92
CA LYS A 169 -3.36 -11.14 11.90
C LYS A 169 -2.00 -10.73 12.45
N GLN A 170 -1.63 -11.29 13.61
CA GLN A 170 -0.33 -11.01 14.25
C GLN A 170 0.83 -11.46 13.36
N ASP A 171 0.74 -12.62 12.74
CA ASP A 171 1.73 -13.13 11.78
C ASP A 171 1.89 -12.21 10.57
N ALA A 172 0.78 -11.69 10.03
CA ALA A 172 0.81 -10.75 8.91
C ALA A 172 1.46 -9.41 9.31
N GLU A 173 1.17 -8.90 10.51
CA GLU A 173 1.78 -7.68 11.04
C GLU A 173 3.28 -7.88 11.25
N GLU A 174 3.71 -9.00 11.84
CA GLU A 174 5.14 -9.32 12.05
C GLU A 174 5.90 -9.46 10.73
N LYS A 175 5.29 -10.15 9.73
CA LYS A 175 5.87 -10.23 8.39
C LYS A 175 6.05 -8.86 7.75
N ALA A 176 5.02 -8.02 7.82
CA ALA A 176 5.06 -6.67 7.25
C ALA A 176 6.18 -5.83 7.90
N ASP A 177 6.28 -5.85 9.23
CA ASP A 177 7.31 -5.12 9.97
C ASP A 177 8.71 -5.60 9.62
N LEU A 178 8.93 -6.91 9.54
CA LEU A 178 10.20 -7.49 9.14
C LEU A 178 10.58 -7.05 7.73
N LEU A 179 9.71 -7.25 6.75
CA LEU A 179 9.97 -6.95 5.34
C LEU A 179 10.24 -5.46 5.12
N LEU A 180 9.39 -4.60 5.68
CA LEU A 180 9.57 -3.15 5.59
C LEU A 180 10.89 -2.69 6.25
N SER A 181 11.29 -3.33 7.35
CA SER A 181 12.55 -3.03 8.02
C SER A 181 13.80 -3.34 7.20
N LEU A 182 13.66 -4.17 6.15
CA LEU A 182 14.70 -4.52 5.18
C LEU A 182 14.62 -3.68 3.90
N GLY A 183 13.56 -2.88 3.73
CA GLY A 183 13.31 -2.13 2.49
C GLY A 183 12.48 -2.90 1.44
N ILE A 184 11.95 -4.07 1.80
CA ILE A 184 11.06 -4.88 0.95
C ILE A 184 9.64 -4.31 1.06
N ASN A 185 9.03 -3.92 -0.06
CA ASN A 185 7.75 -3.22 -0.10
C ASN A 185 6.61 -4.02 -0.75
N VAL A 186 6.91 -5.23 -1.24
CA VAL A 186 5.91 -6.16 -1.81
C VAL A 186 6.11 -7.55 -1.21
N ASN A 187 5.04 -8.14 -0.65
CA ASN A 187 5.01 -9.57 -0.34
C ASN A 187 4.04 -10.25 -1.31
N LEU A 188 4.53 -11.24 -2.09
CA LEU A 188 3.73 -12.02 -3.03
C LEU A 188 3.00 -13.15 -2.30
N ALA A 189 2.34 -12.80 -1.21
CA ALA A 189 1.56 -13.65 -0.31
C ALA A 189 0.32 -12.86 0.20
N PRO A 190 -0.70 -13.54 0.72
CA PRO A 190 -0.85 -14.98 0.90
C PRO A 190 -1.28 -15.70 -0.38
N VAL A 191 -0.96 -17.00 -0.46
CA VAL A 191 -1.53 -17.91 -1.47
C VAL A 191 -3.01 -18.10 -1.19
N CYS A 192 -3.87 -17.92 -2.20
CA CYS A 192 -5.32 -18.07 -2.08
C CYS A 192 -5.85 -19.39 -2.67
N ASP A 193 -4.96 -20.26 -3.14
CA ASP A 193 -5.34 -21.56 -3.68
C ASP A 193 -5.90 -22.46 -2.59
N MET A 194 -6.89 -23.26 -2.97
CA MET A 194 -7.53 -24.25 -2.11
C MET A 194 -7.34 -25.64 -2.72
N THR A 195 -6.98 -26.61 -1.92
CA THR A 195 -6.94 -28.02 -2.32
C THR A 195 -7.24 -28.93 -1.16
N SER A 196 -8.02 -29.98 -1.41
CA SER A 196 -8.23 -31.10 -0.49
C SER A 196 -7.32 -32.29 -0.81
N ASP A 197 -6.49 -32.21 -1.85
CA ASP A 197 -5.54 -33.26 -2.22
C ASP A 197 -4.30 -33.18 -1.33
N GLU A 198 -4.28 -34.02 -0.30
CA GLU A 198 -3.17 -34.11 0.68
C GLU A 198 -1.83 -34.50 0.04
N TYR A 199 -1.83 -35.05 -1.16
CA TYR A 199 -0.63 -35.42 -1.91
C TYR A 199 -0.27 -34.37 -2.97
N GLY A 200 -1.10 -33.35 -3.14
CA GLY A 200 -0.90 -32.28 -4.11
C GLY A 200 0.21 -31.31 -3.68
N PHE A 201 0.97 -30.84 -4.66
CA PHE A 201 2.06 -29.84 -4.45
C PHE A 201 1.61 -28.58 -3.66
N MET A 202 0.34 -28.21 -3.80
CA MET A 202 -0.19 -26.99 -3.16
C MET A 202 -0.72 -27.23 -1.74
N TYR A 203 -0.82 -28.48 -1.25
CA TYR A 203 -1.51 -28.78 0.01
C TYR A 203 -0.93 -28.03 1.22
N ASP A 204 0.40 -28.05 1.36
CA ASP A 204 1.09 -27.38 2.46
C ASP A 204 1.07 -25.84 2.36
N ARG A 205 0.73 -25.31 1.20
CA ARG A 205 0.66 -23.87 0.90
C ARG A 205 -0.78 -23.37 0.83
N SER A 206 -1.75 -24.26 0.63
CA SER A 206 -3.15 -23.92 0.46
C SER A 206 -3.82 -23.55 1.78
N ARG A 207 -4.95 -22.84 1.68
CA ARG A 207 -5.89 -22.69 2.79
C ARG A 207 -6.81 -23.91 2.86
N SER A 208 -7.18 -24.34 4.06
CA SER A 208 -8.23 -25.34 4.20
C SER A 208 -9.61 -24.73 3.89
N GLU A 209 -10.56 -25.56 3.45
CA GLU A 209 -11.94 -25.14 3.17
C GLU A 209 -12.63 -24.49 4.37
N GLU A 210 -12.24 -24.86 5.60
CA GLU A 210 -12.77 -24.32 6.84
C GLU A 210 -12.47 -22.83 7.06
N HIS A 211 -11.45 -22.30 6.36
CA HIS A 211 -11.00 -20.92 6.53
C HIS A 211 -11.58 -19.94 5.49
N THR A 212 -12.38 -20.43 4.54
CA THR A 212 -12.93 -19.64 3.43
C THR A 212 -14.41 -19.33 3.56
N SER A 213 -15.08 -19.86 4.60
CA SER A 213 -16.53 -19.73 4.81
C SER A 213 -16.96 -18.58 5.72
N GLU A 214 -16.01 -17.73 6.19
CA GLU A 214 -16.35 -16.57 7.04
C GLU A 214 -15.97 -15.24 6.37
#